data_8a29fd4aaaa72a98c95a4b9da24bb13e
#
_entry.id   8a29fd4aaaa72a98c95a4b9da24bb13e
#
_cell.length_a   1.000
_cell.length_b   1.000
_cell.length_c   1.000
_cell.angle_alpha   90.00
_cell.angle_beta   90.00
_cell.angle_gamma   90.00
#
_symmetry.space_group_name_H-M   'P 1'
#
loop_
_entity.id
_entity.type
_entity.pdbx_description
1 polymer ?
#
loop_
_entity_poly.entity_id
_entity_poly.type
_entity_poly.pdbx_seq_one_letter_code
_entity_poly.pdbx_strand_id
1 'polypeptide(L)'
;MNYSYSRELRLLTPEDFQPVFKNAVPAVSPHLTLLARKNSLDHPRIGMAIPKKHIKLAVGRNRIRRLVREQFRYQQHQLPAIDIVVIAKAGIADLSNQEINKVLDKLWRKLVQRCNG
;
A
#
# COMPACT_ATOMS: atom_id res chain seq x y z
N MET A 1 -4.82 -3.69 -21.53
CA MET A 1 -4.97 -3.47 -20.08
C MET A 1 -4.19 -2.23 -19.68
N ASN A 2 -4.78 -1.36 -18.89
CA ASN A 2 -4.16 -0.10 -18.50
C ASN A 2 -3.55 -0.21 -17.12
N TYR A 3 -2.24 0.09 -17.00
CA TYR A 3 -1.52 0.07 -15.72
C TYR A 3 -1.24 1.48 -15.20
N SER A 4 -1.99 2.48 -15.63
CA SER A 4 -1.79 3.85 -15.16
C SER A 4 -2.13 3.99 -13.67
N TYR A 5 -1.48 4.96 -13.04
CA TYR A 5 -1.75 5.34 -11.65
C TYR A 5 -2.48 6.68 -11.65
N SER A 6 -3.77 6.61 -11.95
CA SER A 6 -4.60 7.81 -12.03
C SER A 6 -5.00 8.31 -10.64
N ARG A 7 -5.51 9.56 -10.60
CA ARG A 7 -6.01 10.15 -9.36
C ARG A 7 -7.10 9.31 -8.70
N GLU A 8 -7.90 8.62 -9.49
CA GLU A 8 -8.99 7.78 -9.00
C GLU A 8 -8.50 6.59 -8.18
N LEU A 9 -7.25 6.18 -8.39
CA LEU A 9 -6.65 5.05 -7.68
C LEU A 9 -5.95 5.48 -6.38
N ARG A 10 -6.00 6.76 -6.02
CA ARG A 10 -5.29 7.27 -4.84
C ARG A 10 -6.25 7.67 -3.73
N LEU A 11 -5.85 7.38 -2.50
CA LEU A 11 -6.49 7.93 -1.31
C LEU A 11 -5.84 9.29 -1.03
N LEU A 12 -6.59 10.38 -1.20
CA LEU A 12 -6.04 11.73 -1.26
C LEU A 12 -6.25 12.58 0.00
N THR A 13 -7.28 12.26 0.81
CA THR A 13 -7.64 13.09 1.97
C THR A 13 -7.64 12.28 3.24
N PRO A 14 -7.52 12.92 4.43
CA PRO A 14 -7.64 12.21 5.70
C PRO A 14 -8.95 11.44 5.83
N GLU A 15 -10.03 11.96 5.25
CA GLU A 15 -11.34 11.29 5.28
C GLU A 15 -11.32 9.96 4.51
N ASP A 16 -10.46 9.84 3.48
CA ASP A 16 -10.28 8.58 2.76
C ASP A 16 -9.56 7.54 3.61
N PHE A 17 -8.65 7.99 4.48
CA PHE A 17 -7.84 7.09 5.33
C PHE A 17 -8.59 6.59 6.55
N GLN A 18 -9.41 7.42 7.19
CA GLN A 18 -10.05 7.07 8.45
C GLN A 18 -10.88 5.79 8.40
N PRO A 19 -11.73 5.55 7.39
CA PRO A 19 -12.49 4.31 7.33
C PRO A 19 -11.60 3.06 7.26
N VAL A 20 -10.44 3.18 6.59
CA VAL A 20 -9.50 2.06 6.48
C VAL A 20 -8.93 1.73 7.84
N PHE A 21 -8.56 2.73 8.64
CA PHE A 21 -8.00 2.50 9.97
C PHE A 21 -9.02 1.89 10.94
N LYS A 22 -10.31 2.15 10.76
CA LYS A 22 -11.33 1.69 11.70
C LYS A 22 -11.62 0.19 11.61
N ASN A 23 -11.71 -0.35 10.40
CA ASN A 23 -12.14 -1.73 10.18
C ASN A 23 -11.22 -2.43 9.17
N ALA A 24 -9.92 -2.30 9.40
CA ALA A 24 -8.94 -2.79 8.44
C ALA A 24 -8.71 -4.30 8.55
N VAL A 25 -8.52 -4.92 7.39
CA VAL A 25 -7.94 -6.25 7.29
C VAL A 25 -6.43 -6.06 7.17
N PRO A 26 -5.63 -6.48 8.15
CA PRO A 26 -4.19 -6.22 8.12
C PRO A 26 -3.43 -7.31 7.36
N ALA A 27 -2.36 -6.89 6.67
CA ALA A 27 -1.30 -7.77 6.20
C ALA A 27 0.01 -7.18 6.72
N VAL A 28 0.64 -7.86 7.66
CA VAL A 28 1.73 -7.33 8.46
C VAL A 28 3.07 -7.96 8.11
N SER A 29 4.11 -7.14 8.03
CA SER A 29 5.49 -7.59 7.96
C SER A 29 6.34 -6.73 8.91
N PRO A 30 7.61 -7.11 9.17
CA PRO A 30 8.47 -6.31 10.05
C PRO A 30 8.72 -4.88 9.58
N HIS A 31 8.66 -4.61 8.27
CA HIS A 31 9.02 -3.32 7.70
C HIS A 31 7.89 -2.57 7.02
N LEU A 32 6.79 -3.26 6.71
CA LEU A 32 5.61 -2.68 6.07
C LEU A 32 4.35 -3.33 6.61
N THR A 33 3.31 -2.53 6.74
CA THR A 33 1.97 -3.06 7.03
C THR A 33 1.02 -2.52 5.97
N LEU A 34 0.18 -3.39 5.42
CA LEU A 34 -0.93 -2.99 4.57
C LEU A 34 -2.22 -3.14 5.36
N LEU A 35 -3.02 -2.08 5.40
CA LEU A 35 -4.36 -2.12 5.97
C LEU A 35 -5.36 -1.96 4.83
N ALA A 36 -6.34 -2.83 4.77
CA ALA A 36 -7.30 -2.80 3.67
C ALA A 36 -8.73 -2.89 4.18
N ARG A 37 -9.63 -2.23 3.47
CA ARG A 37 -11.06 -2.27 3.74
C ARG A 37 -11.80 -2.27 2.42
N LYS A 38 -12.88 -3.05 2.32
CA LYS A 38 -13.73 -3.04 1.13
C LYS A 38 -14.31 -1.64 0.92
N ASN A 39 -14.29 -1.17 -0.32
CA ASN A 39 -14.91 0.09 -0.70
C ASN A 39 -16.16 -0.20 -1.53
N SER A 40 -16.93 0.84 -1.82
CA SER A 40 -18.15 0.73 -2.63
C SER A 40 -17.89 1.02 -4.10
N LEU A 41 -16.63 1.12 -4.49
CA LEU A 41 -16.20 1.41 -5.85
C LEU A 41 -16.00 0.11 -6.63
N ASP A 42 -15.67 0.22 -7.90
CA ASP A 42 -15.38 -0.93 -8.75
C ASP A 42 -13.89 -1.15 -8.98
N HIS A 43 -13.03 -0.48 -8.19
CA HIS A 43 -11.58 -0.55 -8.33
C HIS A 43 -10.90 -0.32 -6.98
N PRO A 44 -9.66 -0.81 -6.80
CA PRO A 44 -8.89 -0.54 -5.59
C PRO A 44 -8.34 0.88 -5.59
N ARG A 45 -8.11 1.43 -4.38
CA ARG A 45 -7.41 2.70 -4.19
C ARG A 45 -6.29 2.49 -3.18
N ILE A 46 -5.24 3.32 -3.27
CA ILE A 46 -4.08 3.20 -2.40
C ILE A 46 -3.67 4.55 -1.81
N GLY A 47 -3.28 4.53 -0.54
CA GLY A 47 -2.63 5.64 0.13
C GLY A 47 -1.41 5.15 0.88
N MET A 48 -0.54 6.07 1.27
CA MET A 48 0.71 5.73 1.92
C MET A 48 0.95 6.62 3.13
N ALA A 49 1.38 6.00 4.24
CA ALA A 49 1.84 6.69 5.42
C ALA A 49 3.31 6.34 5.63
N ILE A 50 4.19 7.31 5.37
CA ILE A 50 5.63 7.12 5.46
C ILE A 50 6.17 8.14 6.47
N PRO A 51 6.23 7.77 7.76
CA PRO A 51 6.62 8.72 8.82
C PRO A 51 8.07 9.17 8.70
N LYS A 52 8.31 10.47 8.90
CA LYS A 52 9.67 11.03 8.90
C LYS A 52 10.54 10.43 9.99
N LYS A 53 9.95 9.98 11.09
CA LYS A 53 10.72 9.36 12.18
C LYS A 53 11.37 8.04 11.78
N HIS A 54 10.84 7.37 10.76
CA HIS A 54 11.38 6.10 10.27
C HIS A 54 12.26 6.29 9.04
N ILE A 55 12.00 7.31 8.23
CA ILE A 55 12.77 7.62 7.04
C ILE A 55 12.96 9.13 6.99
N LYS A 56 14.09 9.59 7.49
CA LYS A 56 14.35 11.03 7.68
C LYS A 56 14.54 11.79 6.37
N LEU A 57 15.18 11.17 5.38
CA LEU A 57 15.48 11.84 4.12
C LEU A 57 14.30 11.75 3.15
N ALA A 58 13.98 12.88 2.51
CA ALA A 58 12.91 12.93 1.52
C ALA A 58 13.16 11.98 0.35
N VAL A 59 14.43 11.83 -0.06
CA VAL A 59 14.84 10.88 -1.11
C VAL A 59 14.42 9.45 -0.73
N GLY A 60 14.66 9.06 0.52
CA GLY A 60 14.28 7.73 1.00
C GLY A 60 12.77 7.52 0.97
N ARG A 61 12.01 8.52 1.42
CA ARG A 61 10.54 8.43 1.37
C ARG A 61 10.03 8.34 -0.06
N ASN A 62 10.61 9.12 -0.97
CA ASN A 62 10.22 9.10 -2.38
C ASN A 62 10.52 7.75 -3.03
N ARG A 63 11.64 7.12 -2.66
CA ARG A 63 11.99 5.78 -3.14
C ARG A 63 10.91 4.77 -2.75
N ILE A 64 10.49 4.78 -1.49
CA ILE A 64 9.44 3.86 -1.01
C ILE A 64 8.13 4.12 -1.74
N ARG A 65 7.72 5.39 -1.88
CA ARG A 65 6.50 5.72 -2.61
C ARG A 65 6.53 5.21 -4.04
N ARG A 66 7.66 5.36 -4.72
CA ARG A 66 7.81 4.90 -6.10
C ARG A 66 7.67 3.38 -6.20
N LEU A 67 8.35 2.65 -5.32
CA LEU A 67 8.29 1.18 -5.32
C LEU A 67 6.88 0.68 -5.07
N VAL A 68 6.18 1.27 -4.10
CA VAL A 68 4.81 0.88 -3.80
C VAL A 68 3.88 1.19 -4.97
N ARG A 69 4.02 2.37 -5.58
CA ARG A 69 3.20 2.76 -6.73
C ARG A 69 3.41 1.84 -7.93
N GLU A 70 4.66 1.48 -8.22
CA GLU A 70 4.97 0.58 -9.32
C GLU A 70 4.36 -0.79 -9.10
N GLN A 71 4.49 -1.35 -7.91
CA GLN A 71 3.87 -2.62 -7.55
C GLN A 71 2.34 -2.55 -7.68
N PHE A 72 1.73 -1.48 -7.16
CA PHE A 72 0.29 -1.31 -7.22
C PHE A 72 -0.22 -1.23 -8.65
N ARG A 73 0.50 -0.54 -9.53
CA ARG A 73 0.11 -0.43 -10.95
C ARG A 73 -0.06 -1.81 -11.60
N TYR A 74 0.81 -2.75 -11.27
CA TYR A 74 0.73 -4.10 -11.81
C TYR A 74 -0.31 -4.96 -11.08
N GLN A 75 -0.55 -4.70 -9.81
CA GLN A 75 -1.46 -5.51 -9.00
C GLN A 75 -2.92 -5.04 -9.07
N GLN A 76 -3.17 -3.82 -9.52
CA GLN A 76 -4.50 -3.20 -9.42
C GLN A 76 -5.62 -4.02 -10.07
N HIS A 77 -5.33 -4.74 -11.13
CA HIS A 77 -6.34 -5.55 -11.82
C HIS A 77 -6.59 -6.90 -11.16
N GLN A 78 -5.74 -7.30 -10.24
CA GLN A 78 -5.88 -8.54 -9.48
C GLN A 78 -6.44 -8.31 -8.08
N LEU A 79 -6.41 -7.06 -7.62
CA LEU A 79 -6.93 -6.70 -6.30
C LEU A 79 -8.44 -6.51 -6.36
N PRO A 80 -9.16 -6.92 -5.29
CA PRO A 80 -10.58 -6.60 -5.21
C PRO A 80 -10.80 -5.09 -5.00
N ALA A 81 -12.06 -4.66 -4.99
CA ALA A 81 -12.41 -3.26 -4.75
C ALA A 81 -12.22 -2.93 -3.27
N ILE A 82 -11.00 -2.55 -2.91
CA ILE A 82 -10.59 -2.24 -1.54
C ILE A 82 -9.80 -0.94 -1.49
N ASP A 83 -9.87 -0.27 -0.35
CA ASP A 83 -8.99 0.85 -0.03
C ASP A 83 -7.83 0.32 0.79
N ILE A 84 -6.60 0.61 0.36
CA ILE A 84 -5.38 0.11 0.98
C ILE A 84 -4.55 1.27 1.51
N VAL A 85 -4.10 1.19 2.76
CA VAL A 85 -3.10 2.12 3.31
C VAL A 85 -1.82 1.33 3.57
N VAL A 86 -0.72 1.79 2.97
CA VAL A 86 0.60 1.23 3.18
C VAL A 86 1.31 2.04 4.25
N ILE A 87 1.73 1.37 5.32
CA ILE A 87 2.42 2.01 6.45
C ILE A 87 3.85 1.54 6.50
N ALA A 88 4.80 2.47 6.35
CA ALA A 88 6.22 2.18 6.47
C ALA A 88 6.63 2.15 7.94
N LYS A 89 7.42 1.15 8.30
CA LYS A 89 7.91 0.94 9.66
C LYS A 89 9.41 1.20 9.75
N ALA A 90 9.93 1.21 10.99
CA ALA A 90 11.36 1.38 11.23
C ALA A 90 12.18 0.30 10.51
N GLY A 91 13.33 0.68 10.00
CA GLY A 91 14.27 -0.22 9.32
C GLY A 91 14.03 -0.42 7.83
N ILE A 92 12.91 0.07 7.29
CA ILE A 92 12.61 -0.11 5.86
C ILE A 92 13.63 0.58 4.96
N ALA A 93 14.21 1.71 5.43
CA ALA A 93 15.19 2.45 4.64
C ALA A 93 16.48 1.66 4.39
N ASP A 94 16.75 0.65 5.21
CA ASP A 94 17.94 -0.20 5.10
C ASP A 94 17.76 -1.35 4.10
N LEU A 95 16.56 -1.56 3.62
CA LEU A 95 16.28 -2.63 2.67
C LEU A 95 16.59 -2.20 1.24
N SER A 96 17.07 -3.15 0.43
CA SER A 96 17.24 -2.93 -1.00
C SER A 96 15.87 -2.89 -1.69
N ASN A 97 15.85 -2.38 -2.92
CA ASN A 97 14.62 -2.37 -3.73
C ASN A 97 14.08 -3.79 -3.93
N GLN A 98 14.96 -4.76 -4.15
CA GLN A 98 14.56 -6.16 -4.31
C GLN A 98 13.90 -6.71 -3.06
N GLU A 99 14.47 -6.39 -1.89
CA GLU A 99 13.92 -6.84 -0.60
C GLU A 99 12.54 -6.23 -0.35
N ILE A 100 12.37 -4.94 -0.63
CA ILE A 100 11.08 -4.27 -0.50
C ILE A 100 10.05 -4.87 -1.45
N ASN A 101 10.44 -5.12 -2.70
CA ASN A 101 9.55 -5.73 -3.68
C ASN A 101 9.09 -7.13 -3.27
N LYS A 102 9.99 -7.92 -2.67
CA LYS A 102 9.61 -9.25 -2.15
C LYS A 102 8.60 -9.15 -1.00
N VAL A 103 8.80 -8.19 -0.10
CA VAL A 103 7.88 -7.96 1.02
C VAL A 103 6.50 -7.55 0.48
N LEU A 104 6.47 -6.60 -0.46
CA LEU A 104 5.23 -6.15 -1.07
C LEU A 104 4.49 -7.28 -1.77
N ASP A 105 5.20 -8.11 -2.53
CA ASP A 105 4.61 -9.23 -3.24
C ASP A 105 3.88 -10.18 -2.28
N LYS A 106 4.50 -10.52 -1.16
CA LYS A 106 3.87 -11.35 -0.14
C LYS A 106 2.65 -10.67 0.47
N LEU A 107 2.73 -9.38 0.73
CA LEU A 107 1.63 -8.63 1.35
C LEU A 107 0.43 -8.51 0.41
N TRP A 108 0.64 -8.28 -0.88
CA TRP A 108 -0.45 -8.26 -1.86
C TRP A 108 -1.20 -9.60 -1.87
N ARG A 109 -0.46 -10.71 -1.86
CA ARG A 109 -1.07 -12.05 -1.84
C ARG A 109 -1.91 -12.26 -0.59
N LYS A 110 -1.39 -11.84 0.57
CA LYS A 110 -2.13 -11.95 1.84
C LYS A 110 -3.43 -11.15 1.79
N LEU A 111 -3.38 -9.93 1.23
CA LEU A 111 -4.58 -9.09 1.12
C LEU A 111 -5.63 -9.74 0.23
N VAL A 112 -5.23 -10.25 -0.93
CA VAL A 112 -6.16 -10.90 -1.84
C VAL A 112 -6.86 -12.08 -1.15
N GLN A 113 -6.09 -12.92 -0.45
CA GLN A 113 -6.65 -14.04 0.28
C GLN A 113 -7.63 -13.61 1.38
N ARG A 114 -7.25 -12.62 2.18
CA ARG A 114 -8.05 -12.18 3.31
C ARG A 114 -9.30 -11.41 2.90
N CYS A 115 -9.19 -10.60 1.85
CA CYS A 115 -10.32 -9.79 1.38
C CYS A 115 -11.29 -10.59 0.51
N ASN A 116 -10.86 -11.67 -0.11
CA ASN A 116 -11.72 -12.56 -0.89
C ASN A 116 -12.22 -13.76 -0.10
N GLY A 117 -11.63 -13.99 1.05
CA GLY A 117 -12.06 -15.05 1.94
C GLY A 117 -13.21 -14.60 2.86
#